data_b80c224058df09fe449f2182e753520d
#
_entry.id   b80c224058df09fe449f2182e753520d
#
_cell.length_a   1.000
_cell.length_b   1.000
_cell.length_c   1.000
_cell.angle_alpha   90.00
_cell.angle_beta   90.00
_cell.angle_gamma   90.00
#
_symmetry.space_group_name_H-M   'P 1'
#
loop_
_entity.id
_entity.type
_entity.pdbx_description
1 polymer ?
#
loop_
_entity_poly.entity_id
_entity_poly.type
_entity_poly.pdbx_seq_one_letter_code
_entity_poly.pdbx_strand_id
1 'polypeptide(L)'
;MRRAQERTRRNVPGRYWPRLHDLQGHDQIRWVVDLLRARPWTTSAWISLTIPGEPADGLPCLTALSFRIRGYRLIMTAMFRSQNVHRAYLAYIPLREVQLRVSDELGLPAGPLRVFVDVPHVHVADAERVASVLAAVPEPNAA
;
A
#
# COMPACT_ATOMS: atom_id res chain seq x y z
N MET A 1 8.09 9.33 -20.11
CA MET A 1 7.01 8.60 -19.41
C MET A 1 7.25 7.09 -19.28
N ARG A 2 7.59 6.30 -20.31
CA ARG A 2 7.82 4.84 -20.22
C ARG A 2 8.91 4.42 -19.21
N ARG A 3 10.04 5.12 -19.11
CA ARG A 3 11.15 4.78 -18.19
C ARG A 3 10.82 4.96 -16.71
N ALA A 4 9.94 5.90 -16.35
CA ALA A 4 9.48 6.07 -14.97
C ALA A 4 8.52 4.94 -14.55
N GLN A 5 7.63 4.52 -15.46
CA GLN A 5 6.74 3.38 -15.24
C GLN A 5 7.51 2.06 -15.04
N GLU A 6 8.61 1.87 -15.76
CA GLU A 6 9.45 0.68 -15.68
C GLU A 6 10.25 0.61 -14.38
N ARG A 7 10.71 1.76 -13.85
CA ARG A 7 11.38 1.87 -12.54
C ARG A 7 10.43 1.52 -11.39
N THR A 8 9.19 2.01 -11.44
CA THR A 8 8.18 1.76 -10.40
C THR A 8 7.77 0.29 -10.36
N ARG A 9 7.71 -0.38 -11.52
CA ARG A 9 7.43 -1.82 -11.61
C ARG A 9 8.47 -2.69 -10.89
N ARG A 10 9.74 -2.26 -10.81
CA ARG A 10 10.83 -3.02 -10.16
C ARG A 10 10.81 -2.92 -8.63
N ASN A 11 10.18 -1.90 -8.05
CA ASN A 11 10.23 -1.62 -6.62
C ASN A 11 8.99 -2.08 -5.87
N VAL A 12 7.88 -2.43 -6.55
CA VAL A 12 6.72 -3.04 -5.90
C VAL A 12 6.99 -4.54 -5.79
N PRO A 13 7.02 -5.14 -4.59
CA PRO A 13 7.22 -6.57 -4.43
C PRO A 13 6.29 -7.35 -5.35
N GLY A 14 6.87 -8.19 -6.20
CA GLY A 14 6.42 -8.75 -7.47
C GLY A 14 4.97 -9.24 -7.66
N ARG A 15 4.15 -9.37 -6.59
CA ARG A 15 2.78 -9.88 -6.70
C ARG A 15 1.69 -8.80 -6.69
N TYR A 16 1.98 -7.56 -6.25
CA TYR A 16 0.94 -6.54 -6.11
C TYR A 16 0.72 -5.73 -7.39
N TRP A 17 1.79 -5.42 -8.10
CA TRP A 17 1.72 -4.54 -9.26
C TRP A 17 0.79 -5.05 -10.36
N PRO A 18 0.87 -6.34 -10.78
CA PRO A 18 -0.10 -6.87 -11.73
C PRO A 18 -1.53 -6.77 -11.23
N ARG A 19 -1.77 -7.03 -9.94
CA ARG A 19 -3.12 -6.98 -9.36
C ARG A 19 -3.70 -5.57 -9.29
N LEU A 20 -2.87 -4.54 -9.26
CA LEU A 20 -3.33 -3.15 -9.32
C LEU A 20 -3.80 -2.76 -10.72
N HIS A 21 -3.15 -3.26 -11.75
CA HIS A 21 -3.35 -2.83 -13.13
C HIS A 21 -4.04 -3.85 -14.03
N ASP A 22 -4.08 -5.11 -13.62
CA ASP A 22 -4.70 -6.19 -14.38
C ASP A 22 -5.14 -7.33 -13.46
N LEU A 23 -6.13 -7.09 -12.60
CA LEU A 23 -6.77 -8.14 -11.83
C LEU A 23 -7.98 -8.65 -12.61
N GLN A 24 -7.89 -9.87 -13.14
CA GLN A 24 -8.97 -10.47 -13.93
C GLN A 24 -9.42 -9.57 -15.11
N GLY A 25 -8.46 -8.92 -15.76
CA GLY A 25 -8.72 -8.02 -16.90
C GLY A 25 -9.14 -6.60 -16.53
N HIS A 26 -9.07 -6.22 -15.23
CA HIS A 26 -9.47 -4.90 -14.77
C HIS A 26 -8.27 -4.09 -14.26
N ASP A 27 -8.05 -2.89 -14.82
CA ASP A 27 -7.15 -1.89 -14.26
C ASP A 27 -7.85 -1.17 -13.10
N GLN A 28 -7.59 -1.65 -11.88
CA GLN A 28 -8.23 -1.13 -10.67
C GLN A 28 -7.79 0.31 -10.34
N ILE A 29 -6.56 0.68 -10.65
CA ILE A 29 -6.08 2.06 -10.41
C ILE A 29 -6.79 3.04 -11.34
N ARG A 30 -6.94 2.69 -12.61
CA ARG A 30 -7.68 3.49 -13.56
C ARG A 30 -9.13 3.68 -13.13
N TRP A 31 -9.76 2.58 -12.73
CA TRP A 31 -11.13 2.62 -12.22
C TRP A 31 -11.28 3.54 -11.00
N VAL A 32 -10.35 3.51 -10.03
CA VAL A 32 -10.35 4.39 -8.86
C VAL A 32 -10.26 5.87 -9.28
N VAL A 33 -9.35 6.19 -10.20
CA VAL A 33 -9.19 7.57 -10.70
C VAL A 33 -10.48 8.08 -11.35
N ASP A 34 -11.07 7.28 -12.23
CA ASP A 34 -12.31 7.66 -12.94
C ASP A 34 -13.49 7.79 -11.96
N LEU A 35 -13.59 6.89 -10.98
CA LEU A 35 -14.62 6.96 -9.94
C LEU A 35 -14.48 8.22 -9.07
N LEU A 36 -13.27 8.56 -8.62
CA LEU A 36 -13.02 9.73 -7.79
C LEU A 36 -13.19 11.04 -8.56
N ARG A 37 -12.93 11.06 -9.87
CA ARG A 37 -13.27 12.20 -10.73
C ARG A 37 -14.77 12.44 -10.80
N ALA A 38 -15.54 11.37 -11.01
CA ALA A 38 -16.98 11.42 -11.12
C ALA A 38 -17.69 11.68 -9.77
N ARG A 39 -17.13 11.12 -8.68
CA ARG A 39 -17.72 11.18 -7.33
C ARG A 39 -16.65 11.39 -6.26
N PRO A 40 -16.13 12.61 -6.05
CA PRO A 40 -15.04 12.88 -5.10
C PRO A 40 -15.35 12.49 -3.65
N TRP A 41 -16.62 12.43 -3.28
CA TRP A 41 -17.08 12.07 -1.93
C TRP A 41 -17.34 10.58 -1.73
N THR A 42 -17.16 9.74 -2.76
CA THR A 42 -17.50 8.32 -2.70
C THR A 42 -16.74 7.59 -1.60
N THR A 43 -17.39 6.59 -1.02
CA THR A 43 -16.76 5.60 -0.13
C THR A 43 -16.41 4.30 -0.86
N SER A 44 -16.74 4.20 -2.15
CA SER A 44 -16.56 2.99 -2.95
C SER A 44 -15.22 2.88 -3.66
N ALA A 45 -14.34 3.90 -3.56
CA ALA A 45 -12.99 3.84 -4.13
C ALA A 45 -12.10 2.88 -3.31
N TRP A 46 -12.41 1.62 -3.45
CA TRP A 46 -11.82 0.47 -2.77
C TRP A 46 -11.45 -0.59 -3.78
N ILE A 47 -10.24 -1.13 -3.69
CA ILE A 47 -9.78 -2.22 -4.55
C ILE A 47 -9.36 -3.41 -3.71
N SER A 48 -9.63 -4.61 -4.22
CA SER A 48 -9.18 -5.88 -3.65
C SER A 48 -7.96 -6.39 -4.39
N LEU A 49 -7.03 -6.98 -3.66
CA LEU A 49 -5.85 -7.64 -4.22
C LEU A 49 -5.92 -9.16 -4.02
N THR A 50 -7.01 -9.65 -3.45
CA THR A 50 -7.28 -11.07 -3.25
C THR A 50 -8.36 -11.54 -4.21
N ILE A 51 -8.26 -12.79 -4.64
CA ILE A 51 -9.25 -13.46 -5.48
C ILE A 51 -9.86 -14.58 -4.64
N PRO A 52 -11.21 -14.66 -4.52
CA PRO A 52 -11.84 -15.74 -3.80
C PRO A 52 -11.43 -17.12 -4.33
N GLY A 53 -11.02 -18.01 -3.43
CA GLY A 53 -10.62 -19.37 -3.79
C GLY A 53 -9.19 -19.53 -4.28
N GLU A 54 -8.37 -18.47 -4.31
CA GLU A 54 -6.95 -18.65 -4.65
C GLU A 54 -6.21 -19.43 -3.55
N PRO A 55 -5.18 -20.22 -3.92
CA PRO A 55 -4.40 -20.98 -2.96
C PRO A 55 -3.73 -20.10 -1.90
N ALA A 56 -3.62 -20.61 -0.67
CA ALA A 56 -3.05 -19.88 0.47
C ALA A 56 -1.64 -19.34 0.21
N ASP A 57 -0.80 -20.11 -0.47
CA ASP A 57 0.58 -19.72 -0.86
C ASP A 57 0.59 -18.61 -1.92
N GLY A 58 -0.51 -18.43 -2.65
CA GLY A 58 -0.73 -17.37 -3.63
C GLY A 58 -1.24 -16.07 -3.04
N LEU A 59 -1.80 -16.09 -1.82
CA LEU A 59 -2.41 -14.92 -1.19
C LEU A 59 -1.37 -13.82 -0.92
N PRO A 60 -1.58 -12.61 -1.42
CA PRO A 60 -0.73 -11.49 -1.10
C PRO A 60 -0.87 -11.07 0.36
N CYS A 61 0.18 -10.50 0.96
CA CYS A 61 0.09 -9.90 2.29
C CYS A 61 -0.76 -8.62 2.27
N LEU A 62 -0.60 -7.80 1.25
CA LEU A 62 -1.45 -6.64 0.99
C LEU A 62 -2.77 -7.13 0.38
N THR A 63 -3.87 -6.92 1.06
CA THR A 63 -5.19 -7.46 0.67
C THR A 63 -6.10 -6.44 0.01
N ALA A 64 -5.99 -5.17 0.41
CA ALA A 64 -6.85 -4.12 -0.12
C ALA A 64 -6.19 -2.75 -0.02
N LEU A 65 -6.63 -1.84 -0.91
CA LEU A 65 -6.36 -0.41 -0.83
C LEU A 65 -7.68 0.35 -0.86
N SER A 66 -7.78 1.41 -0.08
CA SER A 66 -8.89 2.35 -0.18
C SER A 66 -8.39 3.76 -0.40
N PHE A 67 -9.15 4.54 -1.17
CA PHE A 67 -8.82 5.91 -1.54
C PHE A 67 -9.94 6.84 -1.11
N ARG A 68 -9.60 7.97 -0.50
CA ARG A 68 -10.55 8.96 -0.01
C ARG A 68 -10.02 10.37 -0.25
N ILE A 69 -10.88 11.25 -0.73
CA ILE A 69 -10.58 12.67 -0.77
C ILE A 69 -11.16 13.30 0.50
N ARG A 70 -10.32 13.93 1.31
CA ARG A 70 -10.69 14.66 2.51
C ARG A 70 -9.80 15.90 2.66
N GLY A 71 -10.42 17.05 2.90
CA GLY A 71 -9.69 18.31 3.03
C GLY A 71 -8.81 18.63 1.81
N TYR A 72 -9.32 18.39 0.61
CA TYR A 72 -8.63 18.57 -0.67
C TYR A 72 -7.34 17.74 -0.82
N ARG A 73 -7.22 16.61 -0.11
CA ARG A 73 -6.07 15.70 -0.19
C ARG A 73 -6.54 14.28 -0.44
N LEU A 74 -5.74 13.52 -1.18
CA LEU A 74 -5.97 12.08 -1.38
C LEU A 74 -5.36 11.30 -0.23
N ILE A 75 -6.19 10.68 0.60
CA ILE A 75 -5.79 9.74 1.63
C ILE A 75 -5.85 8.33 1.03
N MET A 76 -4.80 7.54 1.20
CA MET A 76 -4.80 6.11 0.87
C MET A 76 -4.62 5.29 2.15
N THR A 77 -5.42 4.22 2.27
CA THR A 77 -5.26 3.23 3.34
C THR A 77 -4.90 1.89 2.73
N ALA A 78 -3.83 1.29 3.19
CA ALA A 78 -3.38 -0.04 2.80
C ALA A 78 -3.69 -1.04 3.92
N MET A 79 -4.23 -2.21 3.57
CA MET A 79 -4.60 -3.26 4.51
C MET A 79 -3.76 -4.50 4.27
N PHE A 80 -3.01 -4.88 5.27
CA PHE A 80 -2.18 -6.08 5.27
C PHE A 80 -2.77 -7.13 6.20
N ARG A 81 -2.97 -8.36 5.71
CA ARG A 81 -3.32 -9.50 6.58
C ARG A 81 -2.17 -9.91 7.48
N SER A 82 -0.93 -9.69 7.03
CA SER A 82 0.29 -10.07 7.73
C SER A 82 1.46 -9.27 7.19
N GLN A 83 2.40 -8.87 8.05
CA GLN A 83 3.59 -8.14 7.62
C GLN A 83 4.76 -8.33 8.57
N ASN A 84 5.95 -8.60 8.00
CA ASN A 84 7.19 -8.49 8.73
C ASN A 84 7.53 -7.01 8.94
N VAL A 85 7.37 -6.53 10.18
CA VAL A 85 7.52 -5.11 10.51
C VAL A 85 8.94 -4.59 10.31
N HIS A 86 9.95 -5.45 10.43
CA HIS A 86 11.34 -5.09 10.19
C HIS A 86 11.61 -4.67 8.74
N ARG A 87 10.83 -5.21 7.79
CA ARG A 87 10.95 -4.93 6.35
C ARG A 87 9.77 -4.16 5.77
N ALA A 88 8.89 -3.66 6.62
CA ALA A 88 7.65 -3.00 6.22
C ALA A 88 7.87 -1.81 5.26
N TYR A 89 8.95 -1.04 5.45
CA TYR A 89 9.29 0.10 4.60
C TYR A 89 9.47 -0.28 3.12
N LEU A 90 9.90 -1.52 2.83
CA LEU A 90 10.03 -2.01 1.45
C LEU A 90 8.68 -2.09 0.72
N ALA A 91 7.58 -2.21 1.46
CA ALA A 91 6.23 -2.16 0.92
C ALA A 91 5.65 -0.74 0.94
N TYR A 92 5.95 0.06 1.96
CA TYR A 92 5.36 1.39 2.12
C TYR A 92 5.87 2.41 1.11
N ILE A 93 7.14 2.34 0.72
CA ILE A 93 7.73 3.24 -0.29
C ILE A 93 7.00 3.10 -1.65
N PRO A 94 6.88 1.90 -2.26
CA PRO A 94 6.15 1.75 -3.50
C PRO A 94 4.64 2.05 -3.38
N LEU A 95 4.03 1.79 -2.22
CA LEU A 95 2.63 2.17 -1.99
C LEU A 95 2.46 3.69 -1.98
N ARG A 96 3.40 4.42 -1.38
CA ARG A 96 3.41 5.89 -1.45
C ARG A 96 3.53 6.39 -2.89
N GLU A 97 4.31 5.75 -3.73
CA GLU A 97 4.41 6.09 -5.16
C GLU A 97 3.08 5.87 -5.89
N VAL A 98 2.34 4.80 -5.58
CA VAL A 98 0.98 4.56 -6.11
C VAL A 98 0.06 5.71 -5.70
N GLN A 99 0.06 6.09 -4.43
CA GLN A 99 -0.76 7.19 -3.93
C GLN A 99 -0.44 8.52 -4.63
N LEU A 100 0.85 8.84 -4.76
CA LEU A 100 1.30 10.06 -5.44
C LEU A 100 0.83 10.10 -6.89
N ARG A 101 0.93 8.99 -7.61
CA ARG A 101 0.47 8.89 -8.99
C ARG A 101 -1.05 9.12 -9.12
N VAL A 102 -1.85 8.51 -8.25
CA VAL A 102 -3.31 8.72 -8.25
C VAL A 102 -3.63 10.17 -7.89
N SER A 103 -2.90 10.76 -6.94
CA SER A 103 -3.03 12.19 -6.57
C SER A 103 -2.75 13.11 -7.75
N ASP A 104 -1.65 12.87 -8.47
CA ASP A 104 -1.25 13.67 -9.63
C ASP A 104 -2.30 13.60 -10.75
N GLU A 105 -2.84 12.40 -11.03
CA GLU A 105 -3.90 12.24 -12.02
C GLU A 105 -5.21 12.95 -11.63
N LEU A 106 -5.48 13.09 -10.34
CA LEU A 106 -6.64 13.80 -9.82
C LEU A 106 -6.39 15.33 -9.66
N GLY A 107 -5.14 15.77 -9.82
CA GLY A 107 -4.75 17.16 -9.57
C GLY A 107 -4.84 17.57 -8.10
N LEU A 108 -4.65 16.61 -7.17
CA LEU A 108 -4.76 16.82 -5.73
C LEU A 108 -3.42 16.54 -5.03
N PRO A 109 -3.11 17.26 -3.94
CA PRO A 109 -1.99 16.87 -3.10
C PRO A 109 -2.24 15.52 -2.41
N ALA A 110 -1.19 14.71 -2.27
CA ALA A 110 -1.27 13.49 -1.51
C ALA A 110 -1.35 13.79 0.00
N GLY A 111 -2.34 13.23 0.64
CA GLY A 111 -2.49 13.21 2.09
C GLY A 111 -1.67 12.10 2.74
N PRO A 112 -2.01 11.68 3.97
CA PRO A 112 -1.33 10.57 4.64
C PRO A 112 -1.57 9.23 3.91
N LEU A 113 -0.53 8.39 3.90
CA LEU A 113 -0.66 6.95 3.71
C LEU A 113 -0.94 6.33 5.07
N ARG A 114 -2.09 5.68 5.20
CA ARG A 114 -2.46 4.92 6.40
C ARG A 114 -2.21 3.44 6.16
N VAL A 115 -1.72 2.75 7.16
CA VAL A 115 -1.46 1.31 7.07
C VAL A 115 -2.13 0.61 8.23
N PHE A 116 -2.92 -0.40 7.92
CA PHE A 116 -3.46 -1.34 8.88
C PHE A 116 -2.79 -2.70 8.66
N VAL A 117 -2.25 -3.28 9.71
CA VAL A 117 -1.64 -4.61 9.71
C VAL A 117 -2.37 -5.48 10.72
N ASP A 118 -3.02 -6.55 10.26
CA ASP A 118 -3.76 -7.47 11.11
C ASP A 118 -2.81 -8.29 11.99
N VAL A 119 -1.81 -8.94 11.37
CA VAL A 119 -0.81 -9.72 12.10
C VAL A 119 0.60 -9.17 11.83
N PRO A 120 1.08 -8.21 12.65
CA PRO A 120 2.47 -7.79 12.61
C PRO A 120 3.36 -8.89 13.23
N HIS A 121 4.50 -9.16 12.60
CA HIS A 121 5.45 -10.16 13.08
C HIS A 121 6.89 -9.79 12.74
N VAL A 122 7.83 -10.49 13.37
CA VAL A 122 9.25 -10.49 13.04
C VAL A 122 9.65 -11.93 12.74
N HIS A 123 10.37 -12.15 11.64
CA HIS A 123 10.95 -13.48 11.39
C HIS A 123 12.05 -13.79 12.39
N VAL A 124 12.16 -15.05 12.80
CA VAL A 124 13.19 -15.49 13.74
C VAL A 124 14.60 -15.10 13.28
N ALA A 125 14.86 -15.18 11.97
CA ALA A 125 16.14 -14.77 11.38
C ALA A 125 16.46 -13.28 11.55
N ASP A 126 15.46 -12.42 11.77
CA ASP A 126 15.63 -10.97 11.97
C ASP A 126 15.60 -10.56 13.45
N ALA A 127 15.32 -11.50 14.38
CA ALA A 127 15.05 -11.22 15.79
C ALA A 127 16.22 -10.51 16.50
N GLU A 128 17.44 -10.98 16.32
CA GLU A 128 18.64 -10.36 16.93
C GLU A 128 18.88 -8.94 16.43
N ARG A 129 18.70 -8.72 15.12
CA ARG A 129 18.85 -7.39 14.51
C ARG A 129 17.79 -6.42 15.04
N VAL A 130 16.55 -6.88 15.15
CA VAL A 130 15.45 -6.07 15.71
C VAL A 130 15.72 -5.73 17.16
N ALA A 131 16.16 -6.70 17.98
CA ALA A 131 16.54 -6.47 19.37
C ALA A 131 17.65 -5.41 19.49
N SER A 132 18.68 -5.48 18.64
CA SER A 132 19.76 -4.48 18.61
C SER A 132 19.26 -3.06 18.27
N VAL A 133 18.33 -2.95 17.33
CA VAL A 133 17.72 -1.66 16.97
C VAL A 133 16.90 -1.10 18.13
N LEU A 134 16.09 -1.93 18.76
CA LEU A 134 15.27 -1.53 19.91
C LEU A 134 16.12 -1.09 21.10
N ALA A 135 17.23 -1.78 21.38
CA ALA A 135 18.16 -1.40 22.44
C ALA A 135 18.87 -0.06 22.17
N ALA A 136 18.98 0.36 20.93
CA ALA A 136 19.58 1.63 20.54
C ALA A 136 18.60 2.82 20.56
N VAL A 137 17.29 2.56 20.67
CA VAL A 137 16.27 3.62 20.78
C VAL A 137 16.28 4.17 22.22
N PRO A 138 16.49 5.49 22.43
CA PRO A 138 16.38 6.09 23.74
C PRO A 138 14.98 5.84 24.33
N GLU A 139 14.90 5.55 25.62
CA GLU A 139 13.60 5.49 26.29
C GLU A 139 12.88 6.83 26.11
N PRO A 140 11.57 6.85 25.81
CA PRO A 140 10.81 8.08 25.78
C PRO A 140 10.88 8.68 27.18
N ASN A 141 11.39 9.92 27.29
CA ASN A 141 11.39 10.64 28.54
C ASN A 141 9.97 10.60 29.11
N ALA A 142 9.82 9.94 30.26
CA ALA A 142 8.60 10.02 31.05
C ALA A 142 8.40 11.49 31.47
N ALA A 143 7.45 12.15 30.76
CA ALA A 143 7.03 13.51 31.10
C ALA A 143 5.98 13.47 32.20
#